data_5eac51072f419473a66ad8b8b4851f16
#
_entry.id   5eac51072f419473a66ad8b8b4851f16
#
_cell.length_a   1.000
_cell.length_b   1.000
_cell.length_c   1.000
_cell.angle_alpha   90.00
_cell.angle_beta   90.00
_cell.angle_gamma   90.00
#
_symmetry.space_group_name_H-M   'P 1'
#
loop_
_entity.id
_entity.type
_entity.pdbx_description
1 polymer ?
#
loop_
_entity_poly.entity_id
_entity_poly.type
_entity_poly.pdbx_seq_one_letter_code
_entity_poly.pdbx_strand_id
1 'polypeptide(L)'
;MADFVRVKQDDDRGAMLGPALHAAANALCERLRSAGAGSFMATEAQHAALATSFGRPLPQWLSALLQNYSLCGAELFWQAYPPEDDFDGRSYIILADPGNMAAESTELTPGRDILPLGFVCIAADGNGIGDPYFIPLEKEDPPVYQVHHDNTPAEHQIGPHSGRLVAHHLSDFLNMLMPTASTG
;
A
#
# COMPACT_ATOMS: atom_id res chain seq x y z
N MET A 1 -32.91 -6.52 -9.67
CA MET A 1 -31.94 -6.91 -10.72
C MET A 1 -30.54 -6.30 -10.48
N ALA A 2 -30.42 -5.11 -9.88
CA ALA A 2 -29.14 -4.48 -9.55
C ALA A 2 -28.34 -5.20 -8.43
N ASP A 3 -29.02 -5.75 -7.42
CA ASP A 3 -28.37 -6.42 -6.28
C ASP A 3 -27.72 -7.76 -6.66
N PHE A 4 -28.29 -8.49 -7.64
CA PHE A 4 -27.74 -9.79 -8.06
C PHE A 4 -26.42 -9.64 -8.86
N VAL A 5 -26.27 -8.53 -9.60
CA VAL A 5 -25.04 -8.23 -10.34
C VAL A 5 -23.93 -7.81 -9.37
N ARG A 6 -24.29 -7.07 -8.30
CA ARG A 6 -23.33 -6.59 -7.30
C ARG A 6 -22.74 -7.73 -6.46
N VAL A 7 -23.55 -8.67 -6.01
CA VAL A 7 -23.13 -9.85 -5.23
C VAL A 7 -22.18 -10.74 -6.07
N LYS A 8 -22.46 -10.92 -7.35
CA LYS A 8 -21.63 -11.74 -8.22
C LYS A 8 -20.27 -11.10 -8.55
N GLN A 9 -20.23 -9.76 -8.62
CA GLN A 9 -19.01 -9.02 -8.88
C GLN A 9 -18.07 -8.98 -7.65
N ASP A 10 -18.65 -8.99 -6.44
CA ASP A 10 -17.86 -9.05 -5.19
C ASP A 10 -17.29 -10.46 -4.97
N ASP A 11 -17.98 -11.51 -5.38
CA ASP A 11 -17.54 -12.91 -5.27
C ASP A 11 -16.35 -13.22 -6.23
N ASP A 12 -16.39 -12.67 -7.46
CA ASP A 12 -15.31 -12.81 -8.43
C ASP A 12 -14.04 -12.04 -8.02
N ARG A 13 -14.16 -10.93 -7.31
CA ARG A 13 -13.01 -10.17 -6.76
C ARG A 13 -12.27 -10.95 -5.67
N GLY A 14 -13.00 -11.67 -4.83
CA GLY A 14 -12.45 -12.48 -3.75
C GLY A 14 -11.65 -13.68 -4.25
N ALA A 15 -11.95 -14.19 -5.45
CA ALA A 15 -11.24 -15.33 -6.04
C ALA A 15 -9.80 -15.01 -6.48
N MET A 16 -9.43 -13.71 -6.58
CA MET A 16 -8.11 -13.24 -7.01
C MET A 16 -7.21 -12.80 -5.84
N LEU A 17 -7.78 -12.62 -4.65
CA LEU A 17 -7.07 -12.30 -3.41
C LEU A 17 -7.39 -13.34 -2.36
N GLY A 18 -6.41 -13.66 -1.51
CA GLY A 18 -6.65 -14.46 -0.32
C GLY A 18 -7.68 -13.81 0.61
N PRO A 19 -8.44 -14.62 1.37
CA PRO A 19 -9.59 -14.14 2.14
C PRO A 19 -9.27 -12.97 3.10
N ALA A 20 -8.10 -13.00 3.75
CA ALA A 20 -7.70 -11.97 4.70
C ALA A 20 -7.46 -10.62 4.01
N LEU A 21 -6.68 -10.63 2.92
CA LEU A 21 -6.37 -9.42 2.16
C LEU A 21 -7.62 -8.84 1.48
N HIS A 22 -8.49 -9.71 0.93
CA HIS A 22 -9.80 -9.31 0.39
C HIS A 22 -10.67 -8.61 1.43
N ALA A 23 -10.82 -9.20 2.62
CA ALA A 23 -11.62 -8.63 3.69
C ALA A 23 -11.06 -7.27 4.17
N ALA A 24 -9.73 -7.17 4.34
CA ALA A 24 -9.07 -5.95 4.77
C ALA A 24 -9.20 -4.82 3.72
N ALA A 25 -9.01 -5.13 2.43
CA ALA A 25 -9.17 -4.16 1.34
C ALA A 25 -10.61 -3.64 1.25
N ASN A 26 -11.62 -4.51 1.36
CA ASN A 26 -13.02 -4.10 1.40
C ASN A 26 -13.32 -3.22 2.61
N ALA A 27 -12.86 -3.61 3.80
CA ALA A 27 -13.09 -2.84 5.02
C ALA A 27 -12.46 -1.45 4.93
N LEU A 28 -11.27 -1.32 4.34
CA LEU A 28 -10.65 -0.01 4.12
C LEU A 28 -11.43 0.83 3.09
N CYS A 29 -11.87 0.24 1.97
CA CYS A 29 -12.72 0.93 1.00
C CYS A 29 -14.02 1.47 1.63
N GLU A 30 -14.64 0.71 2.55
CA GLU A 30 -15.82 1.16 3.28
C GLU A 30 -15.50 2.34 4.23
N ARG A 31 -14.36 2.28 4.95
CA ARG A 31 -13.91 3.40 5.80
C ARG A 31 -13.66 4.66 4.98
N LEU A 32 -12.95 4.55 3.84
CA LEU A 32 -12.69 5.67 2.93
C LEU A 32 -14.01 6.29 2.41
N ARG A 33 -14.92 5.45 1.94
CA ARG A 33 -16.24 5.90 1.45
C ARG A 33 -17.04 6.61 2.55
N SER A 34 -17.06 6.04 3.75
CA SER A 34 -17.80 6.61 4.89
C SER A 34 -17.22 7.95 5.34
N ALA A 35 -15.91 8.15 5.20
CA ALA A 35 -15.22 9.39 5.51
C ALA A 35 -15.28 10.43 4.36
N GLY A 36 -15.79 10.06 3.18
CA GLY A 36 -15.73 10.92 1.99
C GLY A 36 -14.30 11.15 1.48
N ALA A 37 -13.36 10.27 1.82
CA ALA A 37 -11.96 10.39 1.44
C ALA A 37 -11.75 10.02 -0.02
N GLY A 38 -10.91 10.80 -0.72
CA GLY A 38 -10.55 10.57 -2.12
C GLY A 38 -9.68 9.33 -2.28
N SER A 39 -10.06 8.47 -3.22
CA SER A 39 -9.27 7.33 -3.64
C SER A 39 -9.79 6.80 -4.98
N PHE A 40 -8.96 6.03 -5.70
CA PHE A 40 -9.35 5.47 -7.00
C PHE A 40 -8.77 4.07 -7.23
N MET A 41 -9.27 3.38 -8.24
CA MET A 41 -8.73 2.13 -8.75
C MET A 41 -7.78 2.41 -9.91
N ALA A 42 -6.68 1.67 -10.00
CA ALA A 42 -5.78 1.77 -11.13
C ALA A 42 -6.48 1.36 -12.44
N THR A 43 -6.28 2.15 -13.48
CA THR A 43 -6.69 1.78 -14.83
C THR A 43 -5.78 0.70 -15.41
N GLU A 44 -6.25 -0.01 -16.44
CA GLU A 44 -5.44 -1.00 -17.15
C GLU A 44 -4.15 -0.39 -17.74
N ALA A 45 -4.23 0.83 -18.25
CA ALA A 45 -3.07 1.55 -18.79
C ALA A 45 -2.02 1.86 -17.70
N GLN A 46 -2.45 2.31 -16.52
CA GLN A 46 -1.56 2.55 -15.38
C GLN A 46 -0.92 1.26 -14.87
N HIS A 47 -1.71 0.17 -14.79
CA HIS A 47 -1.22 -1.15 -14.41
C HIS A 47 -0.16 -1.66 -15.40
N ALA A 48 -0.40 -1.55 -16.71
CA ALA A 48 0.54 -1.95 -17.77
C ALA A 48 1.84 -1.11 -17.71
N ALA A 49 1.73 0.20 -17.46
CA ALA A 49 2.88 1.09 -17.30
C ALA A 49 3.73 0.69 -16.09
N LEU A 50 3.10 0.36 -14.94
CA LEU A 50 3.79 -0.11 -13.74
C LEU A 50 4.55 -1.43 -13.98
N ALA A 51 3.92 -2.41 -14.66
CA ALA A 51 4.58 -3.66 -15.02
C ALA A 51 5.80 -3.43 -15.94
N THR A 52 5.69 -2.46 -16.86
CA THR A 52 6.79 -2.05 -17.73
C THR A 52 7.93 -1.42 -16.94
N SER A 53 7.63 -0.53 -15.99
CA SER A 53 8.64 0.12 -15.14
C SER A 53 9.40 -0.89 -14.28
N PHE A 54 8.75 -1.96 -13.82
CA PHE A 54 9.40 -3.02 -13.07
C PHE A 54 10.12 -4.06 -13.95
N GLY A 55 9.97 -3.99 -15.28
CA GLY A 55 10.56 -4.92 -16.24
C GLY A 55 10.03 -6.36 -16.11
N ARG A 56 8.89 -6.57 -15.44
CA ARG A 56 8.26 -7.87 -15.20
C ARG A 56 6.74 -7.75 -14.97
N PRO A 57 5.98 -8.83 -15.23
CA PRO A 57 4.57 -8.87 -14.87
C PRO A 57 4.38 -8.67 -13.35
N LEU A 58 3.33 -7.97 -12.97
CA LEU A 58 2.93 -7.87 -11.57
C LEU A 58 2.33 -9.21 -11.10
N PRO A 59 2.53 -9.59 -9.83
CA PRO A 59 1.80 -10.71 -9.25
C PRO A 59 0.29 -10.51 -9.37
N GLN A 60 -0.44 -11.59 -9.59
CA GLN A 60 -1.90 -11.53 -9.80
C GLN A 60 -2.63 -10.87 -8.63
N TRP A 61 -2.20 -11.13 -7.39
CA TRP A 61 -2.79 -10.53 -6.19
C TRP A 61 -2.60 -9.00 -6.15
N LEU A 62 -1.41 -8.49 -6.53
CA LEU A 62 -1.16 -7.05 -6.57
C LEU A 62 -1.96 -6.37 -7.69
N SER A 63 -2.04 -7.01 -8.85
CA SER A 63 -2.89 -6.56 -9.96
C SER A 63 -4.35 -6.45 -9.53
N ALA A 64 -4.87 -7.49 -8.86
CA ALA A 64 -6.22 -7.51 -8.34
C ALA A 64 -6.45 -6.43 -7.27
N LEU A 65 -5.50 -6.21 -6.36
CA LEU A 65 -5.59 -5.16 -5.34
C LEU A 65 -5.69 -3.77 -5.98
N LEU A 66 -4.83 -3.47 -6.95
CA LEU A 66 -4.79 -2.15 -7.59
C LEU A 66 -6.02 -1.88 -8.48
N GLN A 67 -6.52 -2.88 -9.20
CA GLN A 67 -7.57 -2.70 -10.21
C GLN A 67 -8.98 -2.90 -9.67
N ASN A 68 -9.17 -3.61 -8.56
CA ASN A 68 -10.50 -3.94 -8.05
C ASN A 68 -10.88 -3.19 -6.76
N TYR A 69 -9.91 -2.50 -6.12
CA TYR A 69 -10.15 -1.78 -4.88
C TYR A 69 -9.75 -0.31 -5.03
N SER A 70 -10.65 0.59 -4.62
CA SER A 70 -10.39 2.04 -4.64
C SER A 70 -9.52 2.42 -3.44
N LEU A 71 -8.20 2.21 -3.59
CA LEU A 71 -7.20 2.43 -2.55
C LEU A 71 -6.09 3.39 -2.99
N CYS A 72 -5.85 3.52 -4.32
CA CYS A 72 -4.79 4.36 -4.85
C CYS A 72 -4.99 5.84 -4.46
N GLY A 73 -3.94 6.49 -4.00
CA GLY A 73 -3.93 7.90 -3.63
C GLY A 73 -4.66 8.23 -2.32
N ALA A 74 -5.12 7.22 -1.57
CA ALA A 74 -5.81 7.44 -0.30
C ALA A 74 -4.86 8.03 0.75
N GLU A 75 -5.27 9.15 1.36
CA GLU A 75 -4.58 9.77 2.49
C GLU A 75 -5.09 9.19 3.80
N LEU A 76 -4.19 8.60 4.56
CA LEU A 76 -4.49 7.78 5.72
C LEU A 76 -3.51 8.05 6.86
N PHE A 77 -3.82 7.54 8.03
CA PHE A 77 -2.88 7.47 9.14
C PHE A 77 -3.04 6.13 9.90
N TRP A 78 -2.03 5.78 10.68
CA TRP A 78 -2.09 4.71 11.65
C TRP A 78 -1.40 5.15 12.95
N GLN A 79 -1.78 4.54 14.08
CA GLN A 79 -1.20 4.84 15.38
C GLN A 79 0.17 4.16 15.52
N ALA A 80 1.24 4.90 15.25
CA ALA A 80 2.60 4.37 15.24
C ALA A 80 3.25 4.34 16.62
N TYR A 81 2.85 5.27 17.50
CA TYR A 81 3.33 5.45 18.85
C TYR A 81 2.19 5.82 19.79
N PRO A 82 2.32 5.61 21.11
CA PRO A 82 1.39 6.19 22.07
C PRO A 82 1.35 7.71 21.93
N PRO A 83 0.19 8.35 22.03
CA PRO A 83 0.09 9.82 22.05
C PRO A 83 0.79 10.40 23.29
N GLU A 84 1.46 11.55 23.10
CA GLU A 84 2.07 12.35 24.14
C GLU A 84 1.50 13.78 24.08
N ASP A 85 1.82 14.67 25.06
CA ASP A 85 1.19 15.98 25.18
C ASP A 85 1.24 16.84 23.91
N ASP A 86 2.36 16.82 23.19
CA ASP A 86 2.59 17.61 21.96
C ASP A 86 2.67 16.74 20.69
N PHE A 87 2.37 15.43 20.79
CA PHE A 87 2.52 14.49 19.67
C PHE A 87 1.40 13.45 19.67
N ASP A 88 0.60 13.42 18.62
CA ASP A 88 -0.53 12.49 18.49
C ASP A 88 -0.14 11.03 18.26
N GLY A 89 1.14 10.74 18.02
CA GLY A 89 1.68 9.40 17.80
C GLY A 89 1.30 8.81 16.45
N ARG A 90 0.72 9.58 15.54
CA ARG A 90 0.25 9.10 14.24
C ARG A 90 1.36 9.17 13.19
N SER A 91 1.36 8.18 12.32
CA SER A 91 2.11 8.19 11.07
C SER A 91 1.13 8.36 9.92
N TYR A 92 1.30 9.43 9.15
CA TYR A 92 0.48 9.74 7.98
C TYR A 92 1.10 9.12 6.74
N ILE A 93 0.26 8.60 5.87
CA ILE A 93 0.69 7.92 4.64
C ILE A 93 -0.24 8.26 3.48
N ILE A 94 0.28 8.09 2.27
CA ILE A 94 -0.50 8.10 1.04
C ILE A 94 -0.30 6.74 0.38
N LEU A 95 -1.38 5.95 0.24
CA LEU A 95 -1.28 4.69 -0.51
C LEU A 95 -0.88 4.97 -1.96
N ALA A 96 0.18 4.33 -2.39
CA ALA A 96 0.77 4.60 -3.69
C ALA A 96 -0.19 4.22 -4.84
N ASP A 97 -0.37 5.13 -5.76
CA ASP A 97 -0.90 4.82 -7.07
C ASP A 97 0.20 4.22 -7.97
N PRO A 98 -0.14 3.63 -9.13
CA PRO A 98 0.86 3.01 -9.99
C PRO A 98 2.01 3.93 -10.42
N GLY A 99 1.76 5.24 -10.59
CA GLY A 99 2.79 6.21 -10.93
C GLY A 99 3.76 6.44 -9.78
N ASN A 100 3.24 6.70 -8.59
CA ASN A 100 4.02 6.88 -7.37
C ASN A 100 4.75 5.58 -7.00
N MET A 101 4.10 4.41 -7.14
CA MET A 101 4.72 3.12 -6.92
C MET A 101 5.92 2.90 -7.85
N ALA A 102 5.80 3.26 -9.13
CA ALA A 102 6.89 3.19 -10.09
C ALA A 102 8.03 4.14 -9.70
N ALA A 103 7.75 5.42 -9.48
CA ALA A 103 8.76 6.42 -9.17
C ALA A 103 9.52 6.08 -7.87
N GLU A 104 8.80 5.77 -6.79
CA GLU A 104 9.40 5.40 -5.51
C GLU A 104 10.24 4.12 -5.59
N SER A 105 9.84 3.15 -6.43
CA SER A 105 10.55 1.88 -6.52
C SER A 105 11.71 1.88 -7.51
N THR A 106 11.69 2.75 -8.55
CA THR A 106 12.68 2.69 -9.64
C THR A 106 13.62 3.90 -9.71
N GLU A 107 13.19 5.06 -9.20
CA GLU A 107 13.93 6.31 -9.38
C GLU A 107 14.52 6.82 -8.05
N LEU A 108 13.82 6.61 -6.94
CA LEU A 108 14.18 7.17 -5.64
C LEU A 108 14.85 6.13 -4.73
N THR A 109 15.76 6.58 -3.88
CA THR A 109 16.30 5.80 -2.76
C THR A 109 15.31 5.87 -1.59
N PRO A 110 15.06 4.75 -0.87
CA PRO A 110 15.72 3.44 -0.96
C PRO A 110 15.11 2.48 -2.00
N GLY A 111 13.99 2.81 -2.62
CA GLY A 111 13.23 1.89 -3.47
C GLY A 111 14.04 1.32 -4.62
N ARG A 112 14.76 2.17 -5.37
CA ARG A 112 15.63 1.74 -6.48
C ARG A 112 16.66 0.68 -6.03
N ASP A 113 17.17 0.79 -4.82
CA ASP A 113 18.22 -0.09 -4.32
C ASP A 113 17.67 -1.43 -3.84
N ILE A 114 16.38 -1.48 -3.44
CA ILE A 114 15.72 -2.71 -2.94
C ILE A 114 14.78 -3.36 -3.95
N LEU A 115 14.46 -2.69 -5.06
CA LEU A 115 13.68 -3.29 -6.15
C LEU A 115 14.31 -4.58 -6.70
N PRO A 116 15.65 -4.68 -6.90
CA PRO A 116 16.28 -5.94 -7.31
C PRO A 116 16.09 -7.09 -6.32
N LEU A 117 15.80 -6.78 -5.04
CA LEU A 117 15.49 -7.75 -3.99
C LEU A 117 14.00 -8.16 -3.99
N GLY A 118 13.20 -7.62 -4.91
CA GLY A 118 11.79 -7.94 -5.04
C GLY A 118 10.85 -7.06 -4.21
N PHE A 119 11.34 -5.97 -3.60
CA PHE A 119 10.51 -5.03 -2.84
C PHE A 119 9.99 -3.91 -3.71
N VAL A 120 8.74 -3.50 -3.47
CA VAL A 120 8.11 -2.36 -4.14
C VAL A 120 7.43 -1.46 -3.12
N CYS A 121 7.37 -0.16 -3.42
CA CYS A 121 6.67 0.81 -2.60
C CYS A 121 5.16 0.56 -2.65
N ILE A 122 4.50 0.54 -1.49
CA ILE A 122 3.03 0.44 -1.36
C ILE A 122 2.40 1.72 -0.80
N ALA A 123 3.18 2.53 -0.10
CA ALA A 123 2.74 3.82 0.41
C ALA A 123 3.91 4.79 0.56
N ALA A 124 3.67 6.06 0.27
CA ALA A 124 4.58 7.15 0.59
C ALA A 124 4.37 7.62 2.02
N ASP A 125 5.41 8.20 2.63
CA ASP A 125 5.30 8.91 3.90
C ASP A 125 4.54 10.23 3.71
N GLY A 126 3.50 10.44 4.49
CA GLY A 126 2.70 11.67 4.50
C GLY A 126 3.18 12.74 5.50
N ASN A 127 4.18 12.43 6.33
CA ASN A 127 4.74 13.38 7.32
C ASN A 127 5.84 14.27 6.73
N GLY A 128 6.30 14.00 5.51
CA GLY A 128 7.40 14.73 4.88
C GLY A 128 8.79 14.33 5.38
N ILE A 129 8.92 13.21 6.10
CA ILE A 129 10.20 12.65 6.58
C ILE A 129 10.87 11.87 5.44
N GLY A 130 10.09 11.32 4.52
CA GLY A 130 10.60 10.62 3.35
C GLY A 130 10.86 9.13 3.57
N ASP A 131 10.24 8.51 4.57
CA ASP A 131 10.40 7.09 4.91
C ASP A 131 9.24 6.24 4.33
N PRO A 132 9.32 5.79 3.05
CA PRO A 132 8.24 5.07 2.40
C PRO A 132 8.07 3.64 2.92
N TYR A 133 6.93 3.04 2.54
CA TYR A 133 6.54 1.69 2.94
C TYR A 133 6.69 0.72 1.79
N PHE A 134 7.34 -0.41 2.04
CA PHE A 134 7.66 -1.42 1.04
C PHE A 134 7.11 -2.79 1.39
N ILE A 135 6.81 -3.57 0.36
CA ILE A 135 6.36 -4.96 0.46
C ILE A 135 7.15 -5.85 -0.50
N PRO A 136 7.49 -7.10 -0.12
CA PRO A 136 8.04 -8.07 -1.05
C PRO A 136 6.93 -8.63 -1.95
N LEU A 137 7.23 -8.78 -3.24
CA LEU A 137 6.26 -9.26 -4.25
C LEU A 137 6.08 -10.78 -4.28
N GLU A 138 6.96 -11.55 -3.63
CA GLU A 138 7.01 -13.01 -3.76
C GLU A 138 5.79 -13.73 -3.18
N LYS A 139 5.15 -13.14 -2.18
CA LYS A 139 4.03 -13.75 -1.46
C LYS A 139 2.81 -12.86 -1.54
N GLU A 140 1.66 -13.47 -1.61
CA GLU A 140 0.40 -12.80 -1.33
C GLU A 140 0.31 -12.45 0.16
N ASP A 141 -0.32 -11.33 0.47
CA ASP A 141 -0.45 -10.80 1.83
C ASP A 141 0.90 -10.68 2.57
N PRO A 142 1.87 -9.98 1.95
CA PRO A 142 3.25 -9.91 2.44
C PRO A 142 3.39 -9.01 3.68
N PRO A 143 4.52 -9.11 4.41
CA PRO A 143 4.84 -8.14 5.44
C PRO A 143 5.07 -6.74 4.87
N VAL A 144 4.80 -5.72 5.70
CA VAL A 144 5.00 -4.31 5.37
C VAL A 144 6.13 -3.73 6.19
N TYR A 145 7.09 -3.10 5.52
CA TYR A 145 8.25 -2.46 6.13
C TYR A 145 8.24 -0.96 5.82
N GLN A 146 8.51 -0.13 6.81
CA GLN A 146 8.88 1.26 6.61
C GLN A 146 10.40 1.34 6.51
N VAL A 147 10.94 1.91 5.43
CA VAL A 147 12.38 1.95 5.17
C VAL A 147 12.87 3.39 5.24
N HIS A 148 13.88 3.63 6.09
CA HIS A 148 14.46 4.96 6.24
C HIS A 148 15.22 5.39 4.98
N HIS A 149 14.92 6.57 4.47
CA HIS A 149 15.52 7.09 3.22
C HIS A 149 17.04 7.31 3.34
N ASP A 150 17.54 7.63 4.54
CA ASP A 150 18.96 7.86 4.80
C ASP A 150 19.78 6.56 4.95
N ASN A 151 19.10 5.44 5.16
CA ASN A 151 19.73 4.14 5.37
C ASN A 151 19.53 3.27 4.14
N THR A 152 20.36 3.48 3.12
CA THR A 152 20.42 2.52 2.00
C THR A 152 20.79 1.15 2.57
N PRO A 153 19.96 0.11 2.38
CA PRO A 153 20.28 -1.22 2.86
C PRO A 153 21.59 -1.68 2.23
N ALA A 154 22.67 -1.68 3.01
CA ALA A 154 23.91 -2.31 2.59
C ALA A 154 23.64 -3.81 2.48
N GLU A 155 23.82 -4.34 1.28
CA GLU A 155 23.87 -5.77 0.97
C GLU A 155 22.66 -6.60 1.44
N HIS A 156 21.56 -6.58 0.69
CA HIS A 156 20.56 -7.66 0.60
C HIS A 156 19.64 -7.91 1.80
N GLN A 157 19.58 -7.09 2.83
CA GLN A 157 18.66 -7.28 3.94
C GLN A 157 17.91 -6.00 4.31
N ILE A 158 16.60 -5.96 4.04
CA ILE A 158 15.71 -5.10 4.82
C ILE A 158 15.68 -5.70 6.22
N GLY A 159 16.34 -5.07 7.14
CA GLY A 159 16.51 -5.53 8.52
C GLY A 159 16.36 -4.38 9.51
N PRO A 160 16.57 -4.64 10.81
CA PRO A 160 16.39 -3.65 11.88
C PRO A 160 17.18 -2.34 11.71
N HIS A 161 18.20 -2.33 10.84
CA HIS A 161 19.06 -1.17 10.62
C HIS A 161 18.65 -0.33 9.41
N SER A 162 17.85 -0.87 8.49
CA SER A 162 17.40 -0.18 7.26
C SER A 162 15.92 0.15 7.24
N GLY A 163 15.15 -0.43 8.14
CA GLY A 163 13.73 -0.22 8.24
C GLY A 163 13.12 -1.01 9.39
N ARG A 164 11.89 -0.69 9.74
CA ARG A 164 11.13 -1.42 10.75
C ARG A 164 10.01 -2.23 10.11
N LEU A 165 9.76 -3.42 10.63
CA LEU A 165 8.55 -4.16 10.35
C LEU A 165 7.36 -3.41 10.95
N VAL A 166 6.40 -3.01 10.11
CA VAL A 166 5.18 -2.32 10.52
C VAL A 166 4.05 -3.30 10.74
N ALA A 167 3.90 -4.28 9.85
CA ALA A 167 2.90 -5.34 9.97
C ALA A 167 3.44 -6.64 9.39
N HIS A 168 3.02 -7.77 9.95
CA HIS A 168 3.40 -9.10 9.46
C HIS A 168 2.66 -9.49 8.18
N HIS A 169 1.51 -8.84 7.92
CA HIS A 169 0.68 -9.05 6.74
C HIS A 169 0.19 -7.71 6.20
N LEU A 170 0.08 -7.58 4.88
CA LEU A 170 -0.52 -6.41 4.25
C LEU A 170 -1.98 -6.22 4.68
N SER A 171 -2.71 -7.32 4.89
CA SER A 171 -4.07 -7.28 5.45
C SER A 171 -4.12 -6.64 6.84
N ASP A 172 -3.16 -6.95 7.74
CA ASP A 172 -3.05 -6.32 9.05
C ASP A 172 -2.77 -4.82 8.91
N PHE A 173 -1.85 -4.46 8.02
CA PHE A 173 -1.55 -3.06 7.73
C PHE A 173 -2.78 -2.31 7.25
N LEU A 174 -3.51 -2.82 6.24
CA LEU A 174 -4.74 -2.18 5.75
C LEU A 174 -5.81 -2.04 6.85
N ASN A 175 -5.89 -2.99 7.78
CA ASN A 175 -6.82 -2.92 8.91
C ASN A 175 -6.48 -1.83 9.93
N MET A 176 -5.20 -1.49 10.09
CA MET A 176 -4.76 -0.40 11.00
C MET A 176 -5.02 1.00 10.43
N LEU A 177 -5.17 1.13 9.11
CA LEU A 177 -5.27 2.43 8.44
C LEU A 177 -6.63 3.08 8.68
N MET A 178 -6.59 4.37 9.00
CA MET A 178 -7.76 5.22 9.18
C MET A 178 -7.71 6.40 8.21
N PRO A 179 -8.82 6.79 7.59
CA PRO A 179 -8.87 7.98 6.74
C PRO A 179 -8.49 9.24 7.53
N THR A 180 -7.72 10.13 6.91
CA THR A 180 -7.57 11.49 7.41
C THR A 180 -8.93 12.21 7.31
N ALA A 181 -9.28 13.01 8.32
CA ALA A 181 -10.51 13.79 8.24
C ALA A 181 -10.42 14.74 7.03
N SER A 182 -11.42 14.70 6.16
CA SER A 182 -11.51 15.71 5.10
C SER A 182 -11.63 17.09 5.76
N THR A 183 -10.59 17.90 5.67
CA THR A 183 -10.69 19.32 5.98
C THR A 183 -11.58 19.96 4.91
N GLY A 184 -12.89 20.06 5.21
CA GLY A 184 -13.88 20.72 4.38
C GLY A 184 -13.64 22.23 4.27
#